data_e6816e9cca86b64a1be0dbe6f0d98535
#
_entry.id   e6816e9cca86b64a1be0dbe6f0d98535
#
_cell.length_a   1.000
_cell.length_b   1.000
_cell.length_c   1.000
_cell.angle_alpha   90.00
_cell.angle_beta   90.00
_cell.angle_gamma   90.00
#
_symmetry.space_group_name_H-M   'P 1'
#
loop_
_entity.id
_entity.type
_entity.pdbx_description
1 polymer ?
#
loop_
_entity_poly.entity_id
_entity_poly.type
_entity_poly.pdbx_seq_one_letter_code
_entity_poly.pdbx_strand_id
1 'polypeptide(L)'
;NGLGTYLNRSHLAFSEVGKAWANSETLTDFWDEVLNLPFYGALTFTLTYTAVVTPIVLILGLAIAIGVNALPNLRNGPSICVSLVPFLVTPLVGSLILFWMVDGDGIIGATIQLVFDDPNLSLKASTALTWTMLIVYGIWHTLPFSFIVFYAGLQTVPFDTLEAAQIDGATKWQRIISVSYTHLRAHETCT
;
A
#
# COMPACT_ATOMS: atom_id res chain seq x y z
N ASN A 1 23.08 29.59 8.01
CA ASN A 1 23.25 28.56 9.03
C ASN A 1 22.19 27.45 8.93
N GLY A 2 21.95 26.92 7.72
CA GLY A 2 20.89 25.93 7.46
C GLY A 2 21.09 24.55 8.13
N LEU A 3 22.33 24.12 8.30
CA LEU A 3 22.64 22.82 8.93
C LEU A 3 22.44 22.81 10.44
N GLY A 4 22.67 23.93 11.12
CA GLY A 4 22.46 24.03 12.57
C GLY A 4 21.01 23.82 13.00
N THR A 5 20.05 24.17 12.15
CA THR A 5 18.62 23.95 12.42
C THR A 5 18.26 22.46 12.35
N TYR A 6 18.92 21.69 11.50
CA TYR A 6 18.74 20.22 11.41
C TYR A 6 19.47 19.48 12.52
N LEU A 7 20.64 19.97 12.94
CA LEU A 7 21.45 19.33 13.99
C LEU A 7 20.94 19.67 15.41
N ASN A 8 20.39 20.90 15.62
CA ASN A 8 19.85 21.31 16.90
C ASN A 8 18.38 20.91 17.14
N ARG A 9 17.64 20.56 16.10
CA ARG A 9 16.37 19.88 16.29
C ARG A 9 16.67 18.42 16.47
N SER A 10 16.61 17.96 17.71
CA SER A 10 16.79 16.56 18.13
C SER A 10 15.66 15.66 17.61
N HIS A 11 15.36 15.73 16.29
CA HIS A 11 14.34 14.87 15.69
C HIS A 11 14.74 13.40 15.74
N LEU A 12 16.03 13.12 15.68
CA LEU A 12 16.56 11.78 15.86
C LEU A 12 16.74 11.41 17.33
N ALA A 13 16.54 12.39 18.24
CA ALA A 13 16.54 12.20 19.70
C ALA A 13 17.72 11.35 20.24
N PHE A 14 18.91 11.45 19.60
CA PHE A 14 20.09 10.69 20.04
C PHE A 14 20.45 10.91 21.50
N SER A 15 20.24 12.13 22.00
CA SER A 15 20.45 12.43 23.44
C SER A 15 19.41 11.75 24.33
N GLU A 16 18.19 11.54 23.83
CA GLU A 16 17.11 10.86 24.56
C GLU A 16 17.27 9.35 24.49
N VAL A 17 17.73 8.82 23.35
CA VAL A 17 18.12 7.41 23.21
C VAL A 17 19.29 7.08 24.17
N GLY A 18 20.27 8.00 24.32
CA GLY A 18 21.34 7.85 25.28
C GLY A 18 20.87 7.85 26.75
N LYS A 19 19.84 8.62 27.07
CA LYS A 19 19.19 8.62 28.39
C LYS A 19 18.37 7.34 28.61
N ALA A 20 17.62 6.93 27.60
CA ALA A 20 16.87 5.68 27.62
C ALA A 20 17.81 4.49 27.88
N TRP A 21 18.98 4.47 27.22
CA TRP A 21 20.00 3.45 27.47
C TRP A 21 20.52 3.48 28.90
N ALA A 22 20.73 4.67 29.46
CA ALA A 22 21.27 4.81 30.83
C ALA A 22 20.23 4.47 31.91
N ASN A 23 18.94 4.58 31.62
CA ASN A 23 17.84 4.37 32.57
C ASN A 23 17.23 2.95 32.46
N SER A 24 17.45 2.24 31.34
CA SER A 24 16.88 0.92 31.14
C SER A 24 17.68 -0.16 31.92
N GLU A 25 16.99 -0.95 32.73
CA GLU A 25 17.54 -2.12 33.42
C GLU A 25 17.51 -3.37 32.52
N THR A 26 16.58 -3.38 31.53
CA THR A 26 16.40 -4.52 30.63
C THR A 26 16.33 -4.04 29.17
N LEU A 27 16.80 -4.90 28.23
CA LEU A 27 16.71 -4.59 26.80
C LEU A 27 15.29 -4.34 26.31
N THR A 28 14.29 -4.96 26.90
CA THR A 28 12.89 -4.74 26.62
C THR A 28 12.44 -3.33 26.99
N ASP A 29 12.85 -2.86 28.18
CA ASP A 29 12.52 -1.52 28.67
C ASP A 29 13.16 -0.44 27.78
N PHE A 30 14.39 -0.69 27.33
CA PHE A 30 15.07 0.18 26.37
C PHE A 30 14.30 0.32 25.06
N TRP A 31 13.86 -0.80 24.48
CA TRP A 31 13.09 -0.76 23.24
C TRP A 31 11.74 -0.08 23.41
N ASP A 32 11.05 -0.31 24.50
CA ASP A 32 9.76 0.33 24.79
C ASP A 32 9.94 1.84 24.98
N GLU A 33 10.99 2.28 25.65
CA GLU A 33 11.27 3.71 25.83
C GLU A 33 11.67 4.38 24.51
N VAL A 34 12.49 3.74 23.68
CA VAL A 34 12.87 4.23 22.35
C VAL A 34 11.68 4.30 21.41
N LEU A 35 10.81 3.28 21.38
CA LEU A 35 9.62 3.25 20.53
C LEU A 35 8.58 4.31 20.94
N ASN A 36 8.56 4.73 22.19
CA ASN A 36 7.71 5.82 22.68
C ASN A 36 8.20 7.21 22.26
N LEU A 37 9.44 7.34 21.77
CA LEU A 37 9.90 8.61 21.22
C LEU A 37 9.16 8.96 19.94
N PRO A 38 8.71 10.20 19.73
CA PRO A 38 7.86 10.60 18.59
C PRO A 38 8.43 10.23 17.23
N PHE A 39 9.75 10.31 17.06
CA PHE A 39 10.42 9.97 15.81
C PHE A 39 10.37 8.47 15.54
N TYR A 40 10.73 7.65 16.52
CA TYR A 40 10.78 6.18 16.35
C TYR A 40 9.38 5.59 16.26
N GLY A 41 8.41 6.15 17.00
CA GLY A 41 7.00 5.80 16.85
C GLY A 41 6.48 6.05 15.43
N ALA A 42 6.78 7.22 14.86
CA ALA A 42 6.41 7.54 13.48
C ALA A 42 7.13 6.66 12.46
N LEU A 43 8.41 6.34 12.70
CA LEU A 43 9.19 5.46 11.84
C LEU A 43 8.61 4.04 11.83
N THR A 44 8.32 3.49 13.01
CA THR A 44 7.71 2.14 13.15
C THR A 44 6.35 2.10 12.47
N PHE A 45 5.53 3.14 12.66
CA PHE A 45 4.26 3.26 11.97
C PHE A 45 4.43 3.21 10.46
N THR A 46 5.33 4.02 9.91
CA THR A 46 5.57 4.12 8.46
C THR A 46 6.08 2.80 7.89
N LEU A 47 7.05 2.16 8.57
CA LEU A 47 7.61 0.88 8.13
C LEU A 47 6.56 -0.22 8.16
N THR A 48 5.79 -0.33 9.22
CA THR A 48 4.74 -1.35 9.36
C THR A 48 3.64 -1.13 8.32
N TYR A 49 3.18 0.11 8.16
CA TYR A 49 2.18 0.47 7.16
C TYR A 49 2.65 0.12 5.75
N THR A 50 3.87 0.51 5.38
CA THR A 50 4.44 0.23 4.06
C THR A 50 4.65 -1.27 3.84
N ALA A 51 5.15 -2.00 4.85
CA ALA A 51 5.37 -3.44 4.77
C ALA A 51 4.06 -4.23 4.58
N VAL A 52 2.94 -3.72 5.08
CA VAL A 52 1.63 -4.37 4.91
C VAL A 52 0.97 -3.94 3.60
N VAL A 53 0.90 -2.63 3.33
CA VAL A 53 0.14 -2.09 2.19
C VAL A 53 0.81 -2.43 0.86
N THR A 54 2.15 -2.29 0.77
CA THR A 54 2.86 -2.48 -0.50
C THR A 54 2.67 -3.88 -1.10
N PRO A 55 2.91 -4.99 -0.39
CA PRO A 55 2.75 -6.31 -1.00
C PRO A 55 1.30 -6.58 -1.41
N ILE A 56 0.32 -6.13 -0.62
CA ILE A 56 -1.09 -6.31 -0.94
C ILE A 56 -1.44 -5.55 -2.23
N VAL A 57 -1.01 -4.29 -2.35
CA VAL A 57 -1.25 -3.46 -3.54
C VAL A 57 -0.59 -4.05 -4.78
N LEU A 58 0.63 -4.57 -4.67
CA LEU A 58 1.32 -5.21 -5.79
C LEU A 58 0.60 -6.47 -6.25
N ILE A 59 0.19 -7.33 -5.32
CA ILE A 59 -0.53 -8.58 -5.64
C ILE A 59 -1.88 -8.26 -6.28
N LEU A 60 -2.67 -7.36 -5.68
CA LEU A 60 -3.98 -6.99 -6.20
C LEU A 60 -3.87 -6.24 -7.54
N GLY A 61 -2.93 -5.31 -7.68
CA GLY A 61 -2.69 -4.57 -8.90
C GLY A 61 -2.33 -5.50 -10.07
N LEU A 62 -1.45 -6.46 -9.83
CA LEU A 62 -1.09 -7.49 -10.82
C LEU A 62 -2.30 -8.39 -11.15
N ALA A 63 -3.05 -8.83 -10.16
CA ALA A 63 -4.23 -9.67 -10.36
C ALA A 63 -5.29 -8.95 -11.23
N ILE A 64 -5.55 -7.67 -10.96
CA ILE A 64 -6.49 -6.86 -11.75
C ILE A 64 -5.94 -6.65 -13.17
N ALA A 65 -4.64 -6.36 -13.32
CA ALA A 65 -4.02 -6.15 -14.63
C ALA A 65 -4.14 -7.40 -15.52
N ILE A 66 -3.87 -8.58 -14.97
CA ILE A 66 -4.04 -9.86 -15.68
C ILE A 66 -5.51 -10.10 -16.02
N GLY A 67 -6.41 -9.85 -15.07
CA GLY A 67 -7.85 -10.01 -15.27
C GLY A 67 -8.38 -9.12 -16.38
N VAL A 68 -8.01 -7.84 -16.39
CA VAL A 68 -8.42 -6.88 -17.44
C VAL A 68 -7.78 -7.25 -18.78
N ASN A 69 -6.51 -7.65 -18.81
CA ASN A 69 -5.85 -8.07 -20.05
C ASN A 69 -6.47 -9.33 -20.68
N ALA A 70 -7.13 -10.16 -19.90
CA ALA A 70 -7.84 -11.34 -20.38
C ALA A 70 -9.23 -11.06 -20.95
N LEU A 71 -9.76 -9.83 -20.78
CA LEU A 71 -11.09 -9.44 -21.27
C LEU A 71 -11.07 -9.15 -22.79
N PRO A 72 -12.20 -9.35 -23.49
CA PRO A 72 -12.35 -8.89 -24.88
C PRO A 72 -12.19 -7.39 -25.02
N ASN A 73 -11.61 -6.92 -26.13
CA ASN A 73 -11.28 -5.51 -26.38
C ASN A 73 -12.42 -4.51 -26.09
N LEU A 74 -13.67 -4.90 -26.31
CA LEU A 74 -14.84 -4.05 -26.04
C LEU A 74 -15.04 -3.72 -24.55
N ARG A 75 -14.56 -4.59 -23.65
CA ARG A 75 -14.70 -4.45 -22.19
C ARG A 75 -13.47 -3.84 -21.50
N ASN A 76 -12.32 -3.81 -22.17
CA ASN A 76 -11.08 -3.30 -21.59
C ASN A 76 -11.18 -1.82 -21.22
N GLY A 77 -11.70 -0.98 -22.11
CA GLY A 77 -11.84 0.45 -21.88
C GLY A 77 -12.64 0.81 -20.62
N PRO A 78 -13.88 0.36 -20.46
CA PRO A 78 -14.68 0.60 -19.26
C PRO A 78 -14.02 0.04 -17.99
N SER A 79 -13.40 -1.13 -18.05
CA SER A 79 -12.73 -1.74 -16.89
C SER A 79 -11.52 -0.93 -16.42
N ILE A 80 -10.75 -0.39 -17.36
CA ILE A 80 -9.62 0.51 -17.04
C ILE A 80 -10.14 1.80 -16.39
N CYS A 81 -11.19 2.42 -16.96
CA CYS A 81 -11.76 3.64 -16.38
C CYS A 81 -12.24 3.42 -14.94
N VAL A 82 -12.95 2.34 -14.67
CA VAL A 82 -13.44 2.02 -13.31
C VAL A 82 -12.26 1.78 -12.35
N SER A 83 -11.23 1.08 -12.81
CA SER A 83 -10.03 0.82 -11.98
C SER A 83 -9.25 2.09 -11.62
N LEU A 84 -9.41 3.17 -12.38
CA LEU A 84 -8.72 4.44 -12.17
C LEU A 84 -9.49 5.45 -11.33
N VAL A 85 -10.75 5.20 -11.01
CA VAL A 85 -11.60 6.11 -10.22
C VAL A 85 -10.94 6.52 -8.90
N PRO A 86 -10.34 5.62 -8.10
CA PRO A 86 -9.71 6.01 -6.84
C PRO A 86 -8.55 7.00 -7.03
N PHE A 87 -7.86 6.96 -8.16
CA PHE A 87 -6.73 7.85 -8.46
C PHE A 87 -7.15 9.31 -8.68
N LEU A 88 -8.40 9.52 -9.12
CA LEU A 88 -8.95 10.86 -9.34
C LEU A 88 -9.27 11.59 -8.02
N VAL A 89 -9.43 10.86 -6.94
CA VAL A 89 -9.71 11.42 -5.62
C VAL A 89 -8.40 11.90 -5.00
N THR A 90 -8.29 13.21 -4.75
CA THR A 90 -7.09 13.73 -4.09
C THR A 90 -6.97 13.17 -2.66
N PRO A 91 -5.76 12.89 -2.15
CA PRO A 91 -5.58 12.31 -0.81
C PRO A 91 -6.25 13.12 0.31
N LEU A 92 -6.24 14.46 0.17
CA LEU A 92 -6.87 15.36 1.16
C LEU A 92 -8.38 15.14 1.20
N VAL A 93 -9.03 15.16 0.04
CA VAL A 93 -10.50 14.99 -0.05
C VAL A 93 -10.87 13.56 0.37
N GLY A 94 -10.12 12.57 -0.07
CA GLY A 94 -10.37 11.18 0.30
C GLY A 94 -10.24 10.93 1.81
N SER A 95 -9.24 11.51 2.46
CA SER A 95 -9.07 11.39 3.91
C SER A 95 -10.20 12.09 4.68
N LEU A 96 -10.67 13.24 4.19
CA LEU A 96 -11.79 13.96 4.79
C LEU A 96 -13.10 13.17 4.67
N ILE A 97 -13.37 12.61 3.48
CA ILE A 97 -14.54 11.75 3.26
C ILE A 97 -14.47 10.53 4.19
N LEU A 98 -13.32 9.86 4.26
CA LEU A 98 -13.12 8.72 5.15
C LEU A 98 -13.37 9.10 6.61
N PHE A 99 -12.84 10.26 7.04
CA PHE A 99 -13.02 10.75 8.42
C PHE A 99 -14.49 10.88 8.80
N TRP A 100 -15.32 11.45 7.90
CA TRP A 100 -16.76 11.60 8.13
C TRP A 100 -17.52 10.27 7.98
N MET A 101 -17.13 9.40 7.05
CA MET A 101 -17.78 8.10 6.88
C MET A 101 -17.58 7.16 8.08
N VAL A 102 -16.43 7.27 8.75
CA VAL A 102 -16.04 6.44 9.90
C VAL A 102 -16.60 6.97 11.22
N ASP A 103 -17.14 8.20 11.23
CA ASP A 103 -17.78 8.76 12.42
C ASP A 103 -19.01 7.92 12.85
N GLY A 104 -19.38 7.99 14.13
CA GLY A 104 -20.51 7.22 14.66
C GLY A 104 -21.81 7.44 13.88
N ASP A 105 -22.04 8.67 13.39
CA ASP A 105 -23.17 9.06 12.55
C ASP A 105 -22.92 8.84 11.05
N GLY A 106 -21.72 8.40 10.67
CA GLY A 106 -21.35 8.12 9.28
C GLY A 106 -21.84 6.74 8.82
N ILE A 107 -21.86 6.55 7.50
CA ILE A 107 -22.38 5.31 6.89
C ILE A 107 -21.61 4.07 7.39
N ILE A 108 -20.27 4.13 7.44
CA ILE A 108 -19.43 3.01 7.90
C ILE A 108 -19.56 2.84 9.41
N GLY A 109 -19.53 3.94 10.18
CA GLY A 109 -19.66 3.91 11.63
C GLY A 109 -21.00 3.31 12.06
N ALA A 110 -22.10 3.80 11.53
CA ALA A 110 -23.43 3.29 11.81
C ALA A 110 -23.61 1.82 11.40
N THR A 111 -23.06 1.42 10.24
CA THR A 111 -23.13 0.01 9.79
C THR A 111 -22.40 -0.92 10.73
N ILE A 112 -21.23 -0.53 11.22
CA ILE A 112 -20.44 -1.35 12.14
C ILE A 112 -21.10 -1.42 13.50
N GLN A 113 -21.66 -0.33 14.00
CA GLN A 113 -22.46 -0.33 15.24
C GLN A 113 -23.66 -1.31 15.16
N LEU A 114 -24.33 -1.34 14.00
CA LEU A 114 -25.43 -2.29 13.75
C LEU A 114 -24.95 -3.74 13.69
N VAL A 115 -23.80 -4.00 13.06
CA VAL A 115 -23.28 -5.38 12.90
C VAL A 115 -22.78 -5.93 14.23
N PHE A 116 -22.17 -5.10 15.08
CA PHE A 116 -21.65 -5.52 16.38
C PHE A 116 -22.62 -5.32 17.53
N ASP A 117 -23.83 -4.78 17.25
CA ASP A 117 -24.89 -4.51 18.24
C ASP A 117 -24.41 -3.65 19.43
N ASP A 118 -23.46 -2.75 19.17
CA ASP A 118 -22.88 -1.84 20.16
C ASP A 118 -22.96 -0.37 19.67
N PRO A 119 -23.94 0.40 20.16
CA PRO A 119 -24.13 1.79 19.75
C PRO A 119 -23.01 2.73 20.21
N ASN A 120 -22.16 2.31 21.15
CA ASN A 120 -21.02 3.10 21.63
C ASN A 120 -19.72 2.76 20.91
N LEU A 121 -19.74 1.81 19.99
CA LEU A 121 -18.55 1.41 19.24
C LEU A 121 -18.08 2.55 18.34
N SER A 122 -16.93 3.13 18.67
CA SER A 122 -16.29 4.16 17.85
C SER A 122 -15.06 3.57 17.18
N LEU A 123 -15.08 3.57 15.85
CA LEU A 123 -13.93 3.16 15.03
C LEU A 123 -12.67 3.99 15.32
N LYS A 124 -12.86 5.26 15.71
CA LYS A 124 -11.78 6.17 16.04
C LYS A 124 -11.18 5.91 17.43
N ALA A 125 -11.94 5.31 18.34
CA ALA A 125 -11.48 5.02 19.70
C ALA A 125 -10.63 3.75 19.78
N SER A 126 -10.77 2.83 18.82
CA SER A 126 -9.98 1.60 18.76
C SER A 126 -8.79 1.72 17.83
N THR A 127 -7.58 1.55 18.38
CA THR A 127 -6.34 1.56 17.59
C THR A 127 -6.36 0.53 16.46
N ALA A 128 -6.87 -0.68 16.72
CA ALA A 128 -6.93 -1.75 15.73
C ALA A 128 -7.87 -1.40 14.56
N LEU A 129 -9.04 -0.83 14.84
CA LEU A 129 -9.99 -0.41 13.82
C LEU A 129 -9.46 0.77 13.00
N THR A 130 -8.80 1.73 13.64
CA THR A 130 -8.14 2.84 12.96
C THR A 130 -7.05 2.34 12.00
N TRP A 131 -6.20 1.40 12.44
CA TRP A 131 -5.19 0.78 11.58
C TRP A 131 -5.81 0.08 10.37
N THR A 132 -6.86 -0.70 10.60
CA THR A 132 -7.57 -1.40 9.53
C THR A 132 -8.12 -0.43 8.49
N MET A 133 -8.74 0.66 8.93
CA MET A 133 -9.26 1.70 8.04
C MET A 133 -8.17 2.39 7.23
N LEU A 134 -7.05 2.72 7.86
CA LEU A 134 -5.90 3.33 7.17
C LEU A 134 -5.31 2.38 6.10
N ILE A 135 -5.19 1.10 6.43
CA ILE A 135 -4.68 0.09 5.49
C ILE A 135 -5.64 -0.08 4.31
N VAL A 136 -6.94 -0.24 4.57
CA VAL A 136 -7.96 -0.40 3.51
C VAL A 136 -8.00 0.82 2.60
N TYR A 137 -7.99 2.03 3.17
CA TYR A 137 -7.95 3.27 2.41
C TYR A 137 -6.67 3.38 1.58
N GLY A 138 -5.50 3.08 2.19
CA GLY A 138 -4.22 3.12 1.49
C GLY A 138 -4.14 2.16 0.31
N ILE A 139 -4.64 0.94 0.49
CA ILE A 139 -4.75 -0.04 -0.60
C ILE A 139 -5.64 0.51 -1.72
N TRP A 140 -6.87 0.93 -1.39
CA TRP A 140 -7.83 1.44 -2.35
C TRP A 140 -7.29 2.63 -3.16
N HIS A 141 -6.61 3.56 -2.49
CA HIS A 141 -6.06 4.76 -3.12
C HIS A 141 -4.83 4.48 -4.00
N THR A 142 -3.96 3.55 -3.59
CA THR A 142 -2.70 3.26 -4.28
C THR A 142 -2.84 2.19 -5.37
N LEU A 143 -3.88 1.36 -5.29
CA LEU A 143 -4.15 0.26 -6.20
C LEU A 143 -4.17 0.66 -7.70
N PRO A 144 -4.79 1.79 -8.11
CA PRO A 144 -4.82 2.20 -9.51
C PRO A 144 -3.44 2.43 -10.11
N PHE A 145 -2.52 2.99 -9.34
CA PHE A 145 -1.15 3.21 -9.81
C PHE A 145 -0.44 1.89 -10.09
N SER A 146 -0.53 0.94 -9.15
CA SER A 146 0.04 -0.39 -9.33
C SER A 146 -0.58 -1.13 -10.52
N PHE A 147 -1.92 -1.06 -10.66
CA PHE A 147 -2.65 -1.62 -11.79
C PHE A 147 -2.15 -1.07 -13.13
N ILE A 148 -2.04 0.27 -13.28
CA ILE A 148 -1.56 0.90 -14.53
C ILE A 148 -0.16 0.43 -14.91
N VAL A 149 0.77 0.40 -13.94
CA VAL A 149 2.15 -0.03 -14.17
C VAL A 149 2.20 -1.47 -14.68
N PHE A 150 1.50 -2.38 -14.01
CA PHE A 150 1.45 -3.78 -14.46
C PHE A 150 0.71 -3.96 -15.78
N TYR A 151 -0.40 -3.24 -15.98
CA TYR A 151 -1.16 -3.31 -17.22
C TYR A 151 -0.33 -2.80 -18.41
N ALA A 152 0.35 -1.67 -18.26
CA ALA A 152 1.27 -1.16 -19.28
C ALA A 152 2.40 -2.16 -19.58
N GLY A 153 2.99 -2.77 -18.54
CA GLY A 153 4.00 -3.82 -18.71
C GLY A 153 3.48 -5.03 -19.51
N LEU A 154 2.25 -5.47 -19.24
CA LEU A 154 1.65 -6.58 -19.99
C LEU A 154 1.40 -6.23 -21.48
N GLN A 155 1.16 -4.97 -21.80
CA GLN A 155 0.93 -4.50 -23.18
C GLN A 155 2.24 -4.38 -24.01
N THR A 156 3.40 -4.35 -23.37
CA THR A 156 4.68 -4.25 -24.09
C THR A 156 5.15 -5.59 -24.68
N VAL A 157 4.48 -6.69 -24.35
CA VAL A 157 4.85 -8.02 -24.81
C VAL A 157 4.44 -8.22 -26.27
N PRO A 158 5.39 -8.52 -27.19
CA PRO A 158 5.08 -8.81 -28.57
C PRO A 158 4.15 -10.01 -28.68
N PHE A 159 3.13 -9.89 -29.55
CA PHE A 159 2.14 -10.95 -29.75
C PHE A 159 2.79 -12.23 -30.25
N ASP A 160 3.80 -12.11 -31.12
CA ASP A 160 4.57 -13.24 -31.70
C ASP A 160 5.24 -14.12 -30.62
N THR A 161 5.72 -13.50 -29.53
CA THR A 161 6.32 -14.21 -28.40
C THR A 161 5.28 -15.03 -27.64
N LEU A 162 4.05 -14.50 -27.53
CA LEU A 162 2.95 -15.22 -26.88
C LEU A 162 2.44 -16.38 -27.74
N GLU A 163 2.43 -16.26 -29.07
CA GLU A 163 2.08 -17.33 -30.00
C GLU A 163 3.14 -18.43 -29.98
N ALA A 164 4.42 -18.09 -30.03
CA ALA A 164 5.52 -19.05 -29.94
C ALA A 164 5.43 -19.88 -28.64
N ALA A 165 5.23 -19.22 -27.50
CA ALA A 165 5.05 -19.89 -26.23
C ALA A 165 3.79 -20.78 -26.18
N GLN A 166 2.75 -20.44 -26.94
CA GLN A 166 1.54 -21.24 -27.05
C GLN A 166 1.78 -22.51 -27.89
N ILE A 167 2.56 -22.41 -28.96
CA ILE A 167 2.97 -23.56 -29.79
C ILE A 167 3.84 -24.52 -28.97
N ASP A 168 4.70 -23.98 -28.09
CA ASP A 168 5.54 -24.76 -27.17
C ASP A 168 4.74 -25.41 -26.01
N GLY A 169 3.41 -25.21 -25.97
CA GLY A 169 2.53 -25.83 -24.96
C GLY A 169 2.55 -25.14 -23.60
N ALA A 170 3.07 -23.92 -23.50
CA ALA A 170 3.10 -23.17 -22.24
C ALA A 170 1.70 -22.83 -21.74
N THR A 171 1.44 -23.09 -20.47
CA THR A 171 0.20 -22.71 -19.79
C THR A 171 0.07 -21.19 -19.68
N LYS A 172 -1.15 -20.68 -19.45
CA LYS A 172 -1.40 -19.22 -19.30
C LYS A 172 -0.52 -18.60 -18.20
N TRP A 173 -0.29 -19.31 -17.11
CA TRP A 173 0.58 -18.87 -16.02
C TRP A 173 2.07 -18.84 -16.39
N GLN A 174 2.53 -19.85 -17.08
CA GLN A 174 3.92 -19.92 -17.57
C GLN A 174 4.21 -18.79 -18.54
N ARG A 175 3.26 -18.42 -19.42
CA ARG A 175 3.40 -17.28 -20.33
C ARG A 175 3.53 -15.95 -19.58
N ILE A 176 2.76 -15.73 -18.53
CA ILE A 176 2.84 -14.52 -17.70
C ILE A 176 4.18 -14.43 -16.97
N ILE A 177 4.65 -15.54 -16.40
CA ILE A 177 5.92 -15.61 -15.67
C ILE A 177 7.11 -15.44 -16.62
N SER A 178 7.13 -16.11 -17.76
CA SER A 178 8.23 -16.00 -18.73
C SER A 178 8.39 -14.60 -19.28
N VAL A 179 7.27 -13.89 -19.50
CA VAL A 179 7.26 -12.50 -19.94
C VAL A 179 7.85 -11.58 -18.88
N SER A 180 7.49 -11.75 -17.61
CA SER A 180 8.08 -10.97 -16.51
C SER A 180 9.59 -11.21 -16.39
N TYR A 181 10.06 -12.41 -16.67
CA TYR A 181 11.48 -12.77 -16.56
C TYR A 181 12.33 -12.23 -17.71
N THR A 182 11.81 -12.22 -18.94
CA THR A 182 12.52 -11.73 -20.12
C THR A 182 12.71 -10.21 -20.09
N HIS A 183 11.74 -9.45 -19.57
CA HIS A 183 11.87 -7.99 -19.46
C HIS A 183 12.87 -7.55 -18.38
N LEU A 184 12.95 -8.24 -17.26
CA LEU A 184 13.96 -7.96 -16.23
C LEU A 184 15.38 -8.23 -16.74
N ARG A 185 15.57 -9.27 -17.54
CA ARG A 185 16.89 -9.63 -18.07
C ARG A 185 17.36 -8.76 -19.23
N ALA A 186 16.43 -8.25 -20.04
CA ALA A 186 16.80 -7.34 -21.15
C ALA A 186 17.37 -6.00 -20.66
N HIS A 187 17.04 -5.57 -19.47
CA HIS A 187 17.61 -4.35 -18.85
C HIS A 187 19.03 -4.54 -18.32
N GLU A 188 19.45 -5.77 -18.01
CA GLU A 188 20.82 -6.06 -17.53
C GLU A 188 21.85 -6.22 -18.67
N THR A 189 21.44 -6.42 -19.92
CA THR A 189 22.35 -6.63 -21.05
C THR A 189 22.66 -5.38 -21.85
N CYS A 190 22.13 -4.20 -21.46
CA CYS A 190 22.40 -2.92 -22.10
C CYS A 190 23.41 -2.02 -21.32
N THR A 191 24.17 -2.58 -20.39
CA THR A 191 25.37 -2.00 -19.79
C THR A 191 26.57 -2.84 -20.21
#